data_ab718c64fd2cb0e8f572ecd6bdc1a2d5
#
_entry.id   ab718c64fd2cb0e8f572ecd6bdc1a2d5
#
_cell.length_a   1.000
_cell.length_b   1.000
_cell.length_c   1.000
_cell.angle_alpha   90.00
_cell.angle_beta   90.00
_cell.angle_gamma   90.00
#
_symmetry.space_group_name_H-M   'P 1'
#
loop_
_entity.id
_entity.type
_entity.pdbx_description
1 polymer ?
#
loop_
_entity_poly.entity_id
_entity_poly.type
_entity_poly.pdbx_seq_one_letter_code
_entity_poly.pdbx_strand_id
1 'polypeptide(L)'
;MTLALCCITAVADNDATKGKKAEAFNWNPIMDAIIQVESEGNPNAVSGNSVGVMQITPILVKECNNILEKQKSKKRFKMDDRYSEAKSKEMFLLIQSYHNPTNSIEKAIRSWN
;
A
#
# COMPACT_ATOMS: atom_id res chain seq x y z
N MET A 1 -2.02 -30.72 27.05
CA MET A 1 -2.29 -30.13 26.66
C MET A 1 -2.22 -29.85 26.23
N THR A 2 -2.24 -30.60 26.55
CA THR A 2 -2.59 -30.01 26.00
C THR A 2 -2.59 -29.72 25.51
N LEU A 3 -2.89 -30.06 25.50
CA LEU A 3 -3.29 -29.43 24.89
C LEU A 3 -3.30 -29.02 24.48
N ALA A 4 -3.57 -29.55 24.49
CA ALA A 4 -4.00 -28.86 24.04
C ALA A 4 -3.91 -28.36 23.63
N LEU A 5 -3.94 -29.01 23.72
CA LEU A 5 -4.18 -28.24 23.17
C LEU A 5 -3.96 -27.60 22.73
N CYS A 6 -4.09 -28.21 22.89
CA CYS A 6 -4.28 -27.33 22.44
C CYS A 6 -4.09 -26.64 21.98
N CYS A 7 -4.14 -27.04 22.01
CA CYS A 7 -4.36 -26.15 21.55
C CYS A 7 -4.09 -25.50 21.13
N ILE A 8 -4.18 -25.95 21.14
CA ILE A 8 -4.34 -25.15 20.70
C ILE A 8 -3.95 -24.51 20.29
N THR A 9 -3.98 -24.98 20.47
CA THR A 9 -4.02 -24.12 20.05
C THR A 9 -3.58 -23.50 19.55
N ALA A 10 -3.56 -23.74 19.77
CA ALA A 10 -3.58 -22.89 19.28
C ALA A 10 -3.19 -22.34 18.86
N VAL A 11 -3.16 -22.65 19.07
CA VAL A 11 -3.14 -21.79 18.63
C VAL A 11 -2.62 -21.17 18.25
N ALA A 12 -2.41 -21.38 18.52
CA ALA A 12 -2.28 -20.50 18.11
C ALA A 12 -1.68 -19.94 17.89
N ASP A 13 -1.51 -20.20 18.16
CA ASP A 13 -1.23 -19.36 17.87
C ASP A 13 -0.63 -18.81 17.67
N ASN A 14 -0.65 -19.09 17.93
CA ASN A 14 -0.46 -18.28 17.58
C ASN A 14 0.12 -17.68 17.49
N ASP A 15 0.06 -18.12 17.83
CA ASP A 15 0.25 -17.25 17.59
C ASP A 15 0.56 -16.68 17.42
N ALA A 16 0.58 -17.06 17.68
CA ALA A 16 0.50 -16.27 17.29
C ALA A 16 0.84 -15.69 17.32
N THR A 17 1.03 -15.76 17.71
CA THR A 17 1.16 -14.87 17.43
C THR A 17 1.92 -14.30 17.58
N LYS A 18 2.31 -14.37 18.19
CA LYS A 18 2.97 -14.01 18.19
C LYS A 18 3.51 -13.56 17.90
N GLY A 19 4.26 -13.86 19.58
CA GLY A 19 4.90 -12.98 18.79
C GLY A 19 4.51 -13.00 17.35
N LYS A 20 3.55 -13.62 17.14
CA LYS A 20 3.04 -13.54 15.79
C LYS A 20 2.48 -12.14 15.54
N LYS A 21 3.04 -11.48 14.55
CA LYS A 21 2.49 -10.18 14.21
C LYS A 21 1.20 -10.35 13.45
N ALA A 22 0.36 -9.36 13.56
CA ALA A 22 -0.91 -9.35 12.85
C ALA A 22 -0.66 -9.43 11.35
N GLU A 23 -1.55 -10.08 10.65
CA GLU A 23 -1.47 -10.10 9.20
C GLU A 23 -1.62 -8.71 8.65
N ALA A 24 -0.83 -8.40 7.65
CA ALA A 24 -0.96 -7.14 6.94
C ALA A 24 -2.29 -7.12 6.20
N PHE A 25 -2.92 -5.95 6.16
CA PHE A 25 -4.14 -5.77 5.38
C PHE A 25 -3.82 -5.97 3.91
N ASN A 26 -4.68 -6.68 3.19
CA ASN A 26 -4.44 -6.96 1.78
C ASN A 26 -5.08 -5.88 0.92
N TRP A 27 -4.24 -4.96 0.45
CA TRP A 27 -4.69 -3.87 -0.41
C TRP A 27 -4.77 -4.24 -1.87
N ASN A 28 -4.37 -5.46 -2.26
CA ASN A 28 -4.30 -5.83 -3.66
C ASN A 28 -5.63 -5.66 -4.41
N PRO A 29 -6.78 -6.10 -3.87
CA PRO A 29 -8.02 -5.88 -4.61
C PRO A 29 -8.36 -4.41 -4.82
N ILE A 30 -8.02 -3.56 -3.85
CA ILE A 30 -8.30 -2.13 -3.95
C ILE A 30 -7.36 -1.49 -4.98
N MET A 31 -6.07 -1.86 -4.96
CA MET A 31 -5.13 -1.33 -5.94
C MET A 31 -5.52 -1.75 -7.36
N ASP A 32 -5.95 -3.01 -7.53
CA ASP A 32 -6.37 -3.48 -8.84
C ASP A 32 -7.60 -2.71 -9.34
N ALA A 33 -8.53 -2.41 -8.44
CA ALA A 33 -9.71 -1.63 -8.81
C ALA A 33 -9.33 -0.21 -9.20
N ILE A 34 -8.42 0.41 -8.45
CA ILE A 34 -7.93 1.76 -8.77
C ILE A 34 -7.27 1.76 -10.14
N ILE A 35 -6.43 0.77 -10.42
CA ILE A 35 -5.74 0.68 -11.71
C ILE A 35 -6.76 0.57 -12.84
N GLN A 36 -7.80 -0.24 -12.66
CA GLN A 36 -8.81 -0.40 -13.70
C GLN A 36 -9.54 0.92 -13.96
N VAL A 37 -9.91 1.62 -12.89
CA VAL A 37 -10.65 2.88 -13.02
C VAL A 37 -9.77 4.00 -13.59
N GLU A 38 -8.53 4.10 -13.12
CA GLU A 38 -7.67 5.23 -13.48
C GLU A 38 -7.04 5.11 -14.86
N SER A 39 -6.69 3.92 -15.28
CA SER A 39 -5.89 3.76 -16.50
C SER A 39 -6.27 2.56 -17.35
N GLU A 40 -7.18 1.70 -16.86
CA GLU A 40 -7.46 0.41 -17.49
C GLU A 40 -6.18 -0.40 -17.68
N GLY A 41 -5.23 -0.23 -16.75
CA GLY A 41 -3.98 -0.97 -16.77
C GLY A 41 -2.90 -0.43 -17.69
N ASN A 42 -3.10 0.75 -18.27
CA ASN A 42 -2.12 1.33 -19.20
C ASN A 42 -1.01 2.04 -18.43
N PRO A 43 0.23 1.50 -18.44
CA PRO A 43 1.32 2.13 -17.67
C PRO A 43 1.76 3.46 -18.25
N ASN A 44 1.38 3.76 -19.49
CA ASN A 44 1.76 5.02 -20.15
C ASN A 44 0.64 6.04 -20.14
N ALA A 45 -0.45 5.79 -19.39
CA ALA A 45 -1.56 6.73 -19.34
C ALA A 45 -1.12 8.05 -18.72
N VAL A 46 -1.54 9.16 -19.33
CA VAL A 46 -1.24 10.51 -18.84
C VAL A 46 -2.51 11.33 -18.88
N SER A 47 -2.85 11.96 -17.75
CA SER A 47 -4.00 12.87 -17.65
C SER A 47 -3.53 14.06 -16.85
N GLY A 48 -3.22 15.18 -17.54
CA GLY A 48 -2.66 16.33 -16.86
C GLY A 48 -1.35 15.97 -16.18
N ASN A 49 -1.29 16.14 -14.86
CA ASN A 49 -0.09 15.80 -14.09
C ASN A 49 -0.09 14.36 -13.58
N SER A 50 -1.15 13.61 -13.86
CA SER A 50 -1.30 12.24 -13.38
C SER A 50 -0.74 11.27 -14.40
N VAL A 51 0.06 10.29 -13.94
CA VAL A 51 0.81 9.42 -14.83
C VAL A 51 0.74 7.98 -14.34
N GLY A 52 0.65 7.06 -15.30
CA GLY A 52 0.82 5.63 -15.05
C GLY A 52 -0.47 4.93 -14.66
N VAL A 53 -0.31 3.65 -14.27
CA VAL A 53 -1.49 2.80 -14.01
C VAL A 53 -2.34 3.34 -12.88
N MET A 54 -1.75 3.99 -11.89
CA MET A 54 -2.49 4.51 -10.74
C MET A 54 -2.69 6.02 -10.79
N GLN A 55 -2.25 6.65 -11.88
CA GLN A 55 -2.43 8.09 -12.12
C GLN A 55 -1.87 8.93 -10.99
N ILE A 56 -0.58 8.73 -10.71
CA ILE A 56 0.12 9.37 -9.62
C ILE A 56 0.61 10.75 -10.03
N THR A 57 0.42 11.72 -9.13
CA THR A 57 0.85 13.10 -9.36
C THR A 57 2.26 13.32 -8.81
N PRO A 58 2.95 14.39 -9.28
CA PRO A 58 4.24 14.74 -8.67
C PRO A 58 4.15 15.04 -7.18
N ILE A 59 3.03 15.61 -6.74
CA ILE A 59 2.84 15.89 -5.32
C ILE A 59 2.85 14.60 -4.49
N LEU A 60 2.24 13.54 -5.02
CA LEU A 60 2.22 12.27 -4.30
C LEU A 60 3.63 11.67 -4.21
N VAL A 61 4.41 11.76 -5.28
CA VAL A 61 5.80 11.29 -5.24
C VAL A 61 6.57 12.05 -4.15
N LYS A 62 6.38 13.37 -4.10
CA LYS A 62 7.04 14.18 -3.09
C LYS A 62 6.60 13.77 -1.68
N GLU A 63 5.32 13.52 -1.50
CA GLU A 63 4.81 13.10 -0.19
C GLU A 63 5.42 11.76 0.22
N CYS A 64 5.51 10.81 -0.70
CA CYS A 64 6.15 9.53 -0.41
C CYS A 64 7.58 9.72 0.05
N ASN A 65 8.33 10.60 -0.63
CA ASN A 65 9.71 10.85 -0.25
C ASN A 65 9.81 11.57 1.09
N ASN A 66 8.86 12.45 1.42
CA ASN A 66 8.82 13.07 2.73
C ASN A 66 8.60 12.03 3.83
N ILE A 67 7.71 11.07 3.59
CA ILE A 67 7.46 10.00 4.54
C ILE A 67 8.74 9.17 4.74
N LEU A 68 9.39 8.80 3.63
CA LEU A 68 10.62 8.02 3.71
C LEU A 68 11.70 8.76 4.48
N GLU A 69 11.79 10.07 4.31
CA GLU A 69 12.76 10.86 5.05
C GLU A 69 12.46 10.83 6.54
N LYS A 70 11.18 10.99 6.92
CA LYS A 70 10.77 10.92 8.31
C LYS A 70 11.08 9.56 8.92
N GLN A 71 11.01 8.50 8.11
CA GLN A 71 11.32 7.14 8.56
C GLN A 71 12.82 6.86 8.55
N LYS A 72 13.63 7.84 8.16
CA LYS A 72 15.09 7.72 8.07
C LYS A 72 15.50 6.64 7.09
N SER A 73 14.67 6.40 6.09
CA SER A 73 14.97 5.50 4.99
C SER A 73 15.82 6.23 3.96
N LYS A 74 16.73 5.50 3.33
CA LYS A 74 17.52 6.07 2.23
C LYS A 74 16.83 5.91 0.88
N LYS A 75 15.72 5.18 0.84
CA LYS A 75 14.97 4.97 -0.38
C LYS A 75 14.32 6.28 -0.83
N ARG A 76 14.25 6.46 -2.13
CA ARG A 76 13.52 7.61 -2.71
C ARG A 76 12.87 7.15 -4.01
N PHE A 77 11.68 7.69 -4.28
CA PHE A 77 11.00 7.48 -5.55
C PHE A 77 11.36 8.60 -6.51
N LYS A 78 11.43 8.25 -7.80
CA LYS A 78 11.66 9.21 -8.89
C LYS A 78 10.37 9.44 -9.64
N MET A 79 10.28 10.54 -10.38
CA MET A 79 9.08 10.82 -11.16
C MET A 79 8.80 9.71 -12.16
N ASP A 80 9.85 9.15 -12.78
CA ASP A 80 9.67 8.07 -13.75
C ASP A 80 9.12 6.79 -13.13
N ASP A 81 9.24 6.64 -11.80
CA ASP A 81 8.67 5.46 -11.14
C ASP A 81 7.16 5.38 -11.28
N ARG A 82 6.50 6.50 -11.62
CA ARG A 82 5.06 6.51 -11.86
C ARG A 82 4.64 5.67 -13.06
N TYR A 83 5.57 5.41 -13.97
CA TYR A 83 5.32 4.54 -15.13
C TYR A 83 5.48 3.06 -14.78
N SER A 84 5.94 2.73 -13.59
CA SER A 84 6.13 1.35 -13.14
C SER A 84 4.94 0.95 -12.28
N GLU A 85 4.28 -0.14 -12.65
CA GLU A 85 3.16 -0.64 -11.84
C GLU A 85 3.64 -1.02 -10.45
N ALA A 86 4.79 -1.71 -10.37
CA ALA A 86 5.31 -2.14 -9.07
C ALA A 86 5.63 -0.96 -8.18
N LYS A 87 6.28 0.07 -8.72
CA LYS A 87 6.62 1.26 -7.94
C LYS A 87 5.39 2.05 -7.56
N SER A 88 4.41 2.13 -8.45
CA SER A 88 3.16 2.81 -8.14
C SER A 88 2.44 2.14 -6.97
N LYS A 89 2.41 0.82 -6.95
CA LYS A 89 1.82 0.09 -5.84
C LYS A 89 2.59 0.32 -4.54
N GLU A 90 3.93 0.38 -4.61
CA GLU A 90 4.73 0.69 -3.42
C GLU A 90 4.37 2.05 -2.86
N MET A 91 4.20 3.05 -3.73
CA MET A 91 3.82 4.38 -3.28
C MET A 91 2.44 4.38 -2.63
N PHE A 92 1.48 3.68 -3.23
CA PHE A 92 0.16 3.56 -2.64
C PHE A 92 0.24 2.97 -1.23
N LEU A 93 0.97 1.86 -1.11
CA LEU A 93 1.08 1.18 0.17
C LEU A 93 1.76 2.05 1.23
N LEU A 94 2.77 2.80 0.83
CA LEU A 94 3.46 3.71 1.74
C LEU A 94 2.50 4.78 2.26
N ILE A 95 1.74 5.39 1.36
CA ILE A 95 0.76 6.41 1.73
C ILE A 95 -0.26 5.84 2.71
N GLN A 96 -0.79 4.62 2.42
CA GLN A 96 -1.77 4.02 3.32
C GLN A 96 -1.17 3.71 4.68
N SER A 97 0.05 3.19 4.72
CA SER A 97 0.67 2.83 5.99
C SER A 97 0.86 4.04 6.89
N TYR A 98 1.11 5.20 6.30
CA TYR A 98 1.41 6.42 7.07
C TYR A 98 0.15 7.20 7.40
N HIS A 99 -0.73 7.39 6.42
CA HIS A 99 -1.90 8.28 6.58
C HIS A 99 -3.19 7.53 6.89
N ASN A 100 -3.21 6.21 6.75
CA ASN A 100 -4.42 5.41 6.91
C ASN A 100 -4.12 4.14 7.71
N PRO A 101 -3.61 4.29 8.94
CA PRO A 101 -3.16 3.11 9.70
C PRO A 101 -4.29 2.17 10.09
N THR A 102 -5.55 2.63 10.06
CA THR A 102 -6.68 1.76 10.37
C THR A 102 -7.19 1.01 9.14
N ASN A 103 -6.55 1.19 7.99
CA ASN A 103 -6.88 0.48 6.76
C ASN A 103 -8.33 0.69 6.32
N SER A 104 -8.78 1.95 6.36
CA SER A 104 -10.11 2.31 5.89
C SER A 104 -10.13 2.33 4.38
N ILE A 105 -10.92 1.45 3.77
CA ILE A 105 -11.05 1.38 2.32
C ILE A 105 -11.66 2.66 1.78
N GLU A 106 -12.70 3.16 2.46
CA GLU A 106 -13.35 4.39 2.03
C GLU A 106 -12.39 5.56 2.00
N LYS A 107 -11.59 5.70 3.05
CA LYS A 107 -10.61 6.78 3.14
C LYS A 107 -9.59 6.68 2.02
N ALA A 108 -9.11 5.45 1.75
CA ALA A 108 -8.11 5.23 0.71
C ALA A 108 -8.66 5.65 -0.66
N ILE A 109 -9.87 5.23 -0.99
CA ILE A 109 -10.46 5.52 -2.29
C ILE A 109 -10.75 7.00 -2.41
N ARG A 110 -11.33 7.59 -1.36
CA ARG A 110 -11.71 9.01 -1.39
C ARG A 110 -10.48 9.91 -1.56
N SER A 111 -9.41 9.57 -0.88
CA SER A 111 -8.20 10.40 -0.90
C SER A 111 -7.37 10.21 -2.16
N TRP A 112 -7.60 9.13 -2.90
CA TRP A 112 -6.83 8.86 -4.11
C TRP A 112 -7.30 9.68 -5.31
N ASN A 113 -8.53 10.13 -5.31
CA ASN A 113 -9.10 10.91 -6.41
C ASN A 113 -8.54 12.33 -6.50
#